data_04ea0c312a023bce6731c604f98b4a2c
#
_entry.id   04ea0c312a023bce6731c604f98b4a2c
#
_cell.length_a   1.000
_cell.length_b   1.000
_cell.length_c   1.000
_cell.angle_alpha   90.00
_cell.angle_beta   90.00
_cell.angle_gamma   90.00
#
_symmetry.space_group_name_H-M   'P 1'
#
loop_
_entity.id
_entity.type
_entity.pdbx_description
1 polymer ?
#
loop_
_entity_poly.entity_id
_entity_poly.type
_entity_poly.pdbx_seq_one_letter_code
_entity_poly.pdbx_strand_id
1 'polypeptide(L)'
;MKIAVSATGPTLDAEVDPRFGRCSYFVIVDVDTMQFEALENSGAMAGGGAGISAGQMVANGGVQVVLTGNCGPNAYQVLSTAGIQVITGVSGKIRDAIEAYKKGHIQPTSQPTVDAHYGMGRGMGMGAGTMPPTAQSSSPEQELEALKAQSQVMMLQISELQRRIEELEKKK
;
A
#
# COMPACT_ATOMS: atom_id res chain seq x y z
N MET A 1 11.11 -10.96 -15.47
CA MET A 1 10.71 -9.71 -14.75
C MET A 1 9.41 -9.97 -14.00
N LYS A 2 9.36 -9.68 -12.69
CA LYS A 2 8.16 -9.92 -11.86
C LYS A 2 7.29 -8.68 -11.70
N ILE A 3 5.98 -8.86 -11.91
CA ILE A 3 4.94 -7.84 -11.73
C ILE A 3 3.95 -8.34 -10.69
N ALA A 4 3.55 -7.49 -9.74
CA ALA A 4 2.42 -7.77 -8.86
C ALA A 4 1.17 -7.04 -9.34
N VAL A 5 0.04 -7.72 -9.31
CA VAL A 5 -1.27 -7.15 -9.63
C VAL A 5 -2.19 -7.29 -8.43
N SER A 6 -2.82 -6.19 -7.99
CA SER A 6 -3.88 -6.26 -6.98
C SER A 6 -5.09 -6.99 -7.55
N ALA A 7 -5.59 -8.00 -6.87
CA ALA A 7 -6.54 -8.96 -7.43
C ALA A 7 -7.71 -9.25 -6.49
N THR A 8 -8.85 -9.53 -7.09
CA THR A 8 -10.04 -10.03 -6.38
C THR A 8 -9.99 -11.53 -6.11
N GLY A 9 -9.10 -12.24 -6.79
CA GLY A 9 -8.93 -13.69 -6.66
C GLY A 9 -7.53 -14.18 -7.03
N PRO A 10 -7.22 -15.46 -6.79
CA PRO A 10 -5.86 -16.01 -6.89
C PRO A 10 -5.48 -16.50 -8.30
N THR A 11 -6.16 -16.06 -9.36
CA THR A 11 -5.93 -16.56 -10.73
C THR A 11 -5.68 -15.41 -11.71
N LEU A 12 -5.10 -15.72 -12.86
CA LEU A 12 -4.89 -14.74 -13.95
C LEU A 12 -6.20 -14.27 -14.62
N ASP A 13 -7.28 -15.02 -14.45
CA ASP A 13 -8.60 -14.66 -14.96
C ASP A 13 -9.41 -13.82 -13.95
N ALA A 14 -8.89 -13.62 -12.74
CA ALA A 14 -9.48 -12.72 -11.76
C ALA A 14 -9.37 -11.25 -12.22
N GLU A 15 -10.22 -10.42 -11.67
CA GLU A 15 -10.21 -8.99 -11.96
C GLU A 15 -9.18 -8.24 -11.10
N VAL A 16 -8.67 -7.16 -11.65
CA VAL A 16 -7.83 -6.22 -10.90
C VAL A 16 -8.69 -5.56 -9.81
N ASP A 17 -8.26 -5.68 -8.55
CA ASP A 17 -8.92 -4.96 -7.45
C ASP A 17 -8.52 -3.47 -7.52
N PRO A 18 -9.49 -2.57 -7.49
CA PRO A 18 -9.20 -1.13 -7.56
C PRO A 18 -8.46 -0.58 -6.33
N ARG A 19 -8.30 -1.35 -5.26
CA ARG A 19 -7.75 -0.90 -3.98
C ARG A 19 -6.48 -1.68 -3.62
N PHE A 20 -5.32 -1.15 -3.91
CA PHE A 20 -4.04 -1.79 -3.64
C PHE A 20 -3.91 -2.36 -2.22
N GLY A 21 -4.11 -1.53 -1.19
CA GLY A 21 -3.92 -1.94 0.21
C GLY A 21 -5.00 -2.88 0.76
N ARG A 22 -6.13 -3.00 0.07
CA ARG A 22 -7.30 -3.76 0.53
C ARG A 22 -7.79 -4.82 -0.45
N CYS A 23 -7.01 -5.14 -1.46
CA CYS A 23 -7.28 -6.27 -2.34
C CYS A 23 -7.21 -7.58 -1.55
N SER A 24 -7.91 -8.59 -2.02
CA SER A 24 -7.90 -9.91 -1.39
C SER A 24 -6.61 -10.67 -1.66
N TYR A 25 -6.05 -10.51 -2.85
CA TYR A 25 -4.84 -11.20 -3.30
C TYR A 25 -3.90 -10.25 -4.05
N PHE A 26 -2.61 -10.59 -4.02
CA PHE A 26 -1.64 -10.11 -4.98
C PHE A 26 -1.23 -11.27 -5.88
N VAL A 27 -1.44 -11.14 -7.17
CA VAL A 27 -0.96 -12.11 -8.14
C VAL A 27 0.38 -11.61 -8.67
N ILE A 28 1.45 -12.31 -8.31
CA ILE A 28 2.81 -12.03 -8.80
C ILE A 28 3.04 -12.86 -10.05
N VAL A 29 3.33 -12.21 -11.15
CA VAL A 29 3.52 -12.85 -12.44
C VAL A 29 4.90 -12.57 -12.99
N ASP A 30 5.57 -13.61 -13.43
CA ASP A 30 6.76 -13.45 -14.28
C ASP A 30 6.33 -13.20 -15.72
N VAL A 31 6.67 -12.02 -16.24
CA VAL A 31 6.21 -11.54 -17.57
C VAL A 31 6.78 -12.35 -18.71
N ASP A 32 7.94 -12.97 -18.50
CA ASP A 32 8.65 -13.71 -19.54
C ASP A 32 8.12 -15.13 -19.67
N THR A 33 7.84 -15.78 -18.54
CA THR A 33 7.38 -17.18 -18.48
C THR A 33 5.88 -17.34 -18.29
N MET A 34 5.18 -16.25 -17.91
CA MET A 34 3.76 -16.25 -17.50
C MET A 34 3.47 -17.19 -16.33
N GLN A 35 4.49 -17.59 -15.59
CA GLN A 35 4.30 -18.26 -14.31
C GLN A 35 3.82 -17.26 -13.26
N PHE A 36 2.88 -17.67 -12.43
CA PHE A 36 2.33 -16.80 -11.42
C PHE A 36 2.21 -17.47 -10.06
N GLU A 37 2.25 -16.64 -9.04
CA GLU A 37 2.03 -16.99 -7.65
C GLU A 37 0.99 -16.05 -7.06
N ALA A 38 0.04 -16.55 -6.31
CA ALA A 38 -0.97 -15.75 -5.62
C ALA A 38 -0.63 -15.66 -4.13
N LEU A 39 -0.49 -14.43 -3.64
CA LEU A 39 -0.30 -14.12 -2.23
C LEU A 39 -1.59 -13.56 -1.65
N GLU A 40 -2.09 -14.16 -0.60
CA GLU A 40 -3.24 -13.64 0.15
C GLU A 40 -2.83 -12.39 0.95
N ASN A 41 -3.61 -11.33 0.83
CA ASN A 41 -3.36 -10.08 1.56
C ASN A 41 -3.99 -10.15 2.96
N SER A 42 -3.27 -10.67 3.92
CA SER A 42 -3.69 -10.74 5.32
C SER A 42 -3.92 -9.37 5.96
N GLY A 43 -3.34 -8.31 5.40
CA GLY A 43 -3.50 -6.92 5.85
C GLY A 43 -4.76 -6.22 5.35
N ALA A 44 -5.53 -6.81 4.44
CA ALA A 44 -6.70 -6.20 3.82
C ALA A 44 -7.79 -5.77 4.83
N MET A 45 -7.95 -6.53 5.91
CA MET A 45 -8.92 -6.29 6.99
C MET A 45 -8.38 -5.42 8.13
N ALA A 46 -7.12 -5.00 8.08
CA ALA A 46 -6.52 -4.18 9.14
C ALA A 46 -7.21 -2.81 9.24
N GLY A 47 -7.47 -2.37 10.46
CA GLY A 47 -8.09 -1.06 10.74
C GLY A 47 -7.22 0.14 10.36
N GLY A 48 -5.90 -0.09 10.15
CA GLY A 48 -4.94 0.91 9.67
C GLY A 48 -3.69 0.24 9.15
N GLY A 49 -2.90 0.93 8.35
CA GLY A 49 -1.61 0.43 7.83
C GLY A 49 -1.72 -0.62 6.71
N ALA A 50 -2.93 -0.96 6.23
CA ALA A 50 -3.13 -1.95 5.18
C ALA A 50 -2.26 -1.68 3.93
N GLY A 51 -2.12 -0.42 3.53
CA GLY A 51 -1.28 -0.03 2.40
C GLY A 51 0.21 -0.26 2.64
N ILE A 52 0.67 -0.04 3.87
CA ILE A 52 2.08 -0.27 4.26
C ILE A 52 2.38 -1.77 4.25
N SER A 53 1.54 -2.56 4.90
CA SER A 53 1.69 -4.03 4.94
C SER A 53 1.65 -4.65 3.55
N ALA A 54 0.71 -4.20 2.70
CA ALA A 54 0.61 -4.63 1.32
C ALA A 54 1.87 -4.27 0.51
N GLY A 55 2.37 -3.04 0.66
CA GLY A 55 3.60 -2.58 0.01
C GLY A 55 4.82 -3.40 0.42
N GLN A 56 4.97 -3.71 1.69
CA GLN A 56 6.06 -4.55 2.20
C GLN A 56 5.96 -5.99 1.68
N MET A 57 4.74 -6.57 1.69
CA MET A 57 4.51 -7.92 1.16
C MET A 57 4.94 -8.04 -0.30
N VAL A 58 4.54 -7.08 -1.12
CA VAL A 58 4.90 -7.03 -2.54
C VAL A 58 6.40 -6.81 -2.73
N ALA A 59 7.01 -5.92 -1.95
CA ALA A 59 8.45 -5.66 -2.00
C ALA A 59 9.27 -6.92 -1.66
N ASN A 60 8.84 -7.69 -0.67
CA ASN A 60 9.47 -8.95 -0.29
C ASN A 60 9.34 -10.03 -1.38
N GLY A 61 8.35 -9.95 -2.24
CA GLY A 61 8.15 -10.82 -3.40
C GLY A 61 9.15 -10.60 -4.55
N GLY A 62 10.05 -9.62 -4.43
CA GLY A 62 11.04 -9.29 -5.47
C GLY A 62 10.41 -8.72 -6.74
N VAL A 63 9.32 -8.01 -6.59
CA VAL A 63 8.54 -7.40 -7.66
C VAL A 63 9.19 -6.08 -8.10
N GLN A 64 9.14 -5.80 -9.38
CA GLN A 64 9.68 -4.57 -9.98
C GLN A 64 8.59 -3.57 -10.37
N VAL A 65 7.38 -4.07 -10.64
CA VAL A 65 6.24 -3.25 -11.07
C VAL A 65 4.97 -3.72 -10.36
N VAL A 66 4.13 -2.77 -9.99
CA VAL A 66 2.79 -3.00 -9.42
C VAL A 66 1.73 -2.45 -10.37
N LEU A 67 0.74 -3.27 -10.70
CA LEU A 67 -0.46 -2.88 -11.43
C LEU A 67 -1.66 -2.86 -10.47
N THR A 68 -2.37 -1.75 -10.40
CA THR A 68 -3.54 -1.59 -9.53
C THR A 68 -4.51 -0.53 -10.05
N GLY A 69 -5.72 -0.51 -9.55
CA GLY A 69 -6.66 0.58 -9.86
C GLY A 69 -6.23 1.88 -9.17
N ASN A 70 -6.02 1.85 -7.85
CA ASN A 70 -5.65 3.02 -7.06
C ASN A 70 -4.61 2.66 -5.99
N CYS A 71 -3.70 3.59 -5.74
CA CYS A 71 -2.67 3.47 -4.72
C CYS A 71 -2.68 4.70 -3.81
N GLY A 72 -2.85 4.48 -2.52
CA GLY A 72 -2.80 5.54 -1.51
C GLY A 72 -1.36 5.97 -1.19
N PRO A 73 -1.16 7.12 -0.52
CA PRO A 73 0.15 7.70 -0.29
C PRO A 73 1.07 6.81 0.55
N ASN A 74 0.54 6.12 1.55
CA ASN A 74 1.33 5.24 2.41
C ASN A 74 1.88 4.03 1.65
N ALA A 75 1.05 3.40 0.81
CA ALA A 75 1.48 2.30 -0.04
C ALA A 75 2.47 2.76 -1.11
N TYR A 76 2.15 3.89 -1.75
CA TYR A 76 3.01 4.47 -2.77
C TYR A 76 4.41 4.78 -2.24
N GLN A 77 4.51 5.35 -1.04
CA GLN A 77 5.78 5.67 -0.39
C GLN A 77 6.62 4.41 -0.15
N VAL A 78 6.02 3.34 0.37
CA VAL A 78 6.73 2.05 0.61
C VAL A 78 7.25 1.47 -0.70
N LEU A 79 6.40 1.40 -1.73
CA LEU A 79 6.77 0.86 -3.04
C LEU A 79 7.86 1.70 -3.72
N SER A 80 7.74 3.01 -3.67
CA SER A 80 8.71 3.95 -4.24
C SER A 80 10.07 3.85 -3.55
N THR A 81 10.09 3.73 -2.21
CA THR A 81 11.32 3.54 -1.43
C THR A 81 11.99 2.20 -1.77
N ALA A 82 11.20 1.18 -2.08
CA ALA A 82 11.70 -0.12 -2.53
C ALA A 82 12.15 -0.14 -4.01
N GLY A 83 12.03 0.98 -4.72
CA GLY A 83 12.36 1.06 -6.14
C GLY A 83 11.35 0.39 -7.07
N ILE A 84 10.14 0.13 -6.60
CA ILE A 84 9.07 -0.52 -7.35
C ILE A 84 8.25 0.52 -8.10
N GLN A 85 8.07 0.33 -9.39
CA GLN A 85 7.22 1.20 -10.21
C GLN A 85 5.74 0.90 -9.95
N VAL A 86 4.94 1.94 -9.76
CA VAL A 86 3.50 1.82 -9.54
C VAL A 86 2.75 2.31 -10.77
N ILE A 87 1.86 1.49 -11.27
CA ILE A 87 0.96 1.81 -12.38
C ILE A 87 -0.47 1.73 -11.85
N THR A 88 -1.16 2.85 -11.90
CA THR A 88 -2.54 2.99 -11.43
C THR A 88 -3.51 3.17 -12.60
N GLY A 89 -4.82 3.10 -12.30
CA GLY A 89 -5.86 3.19 -13.33
C GLY A 89 -6.06 1.89 -14.10
N VAL A 90 -5.48 0.79 -13.64
CA VAL A 90 -5.62 -0.52 -14.27
C VAL A 90 -6.93 -1.17 -13.82
N SER A 91 -7.65 -1.75 -14.77
CA SER A 91 -8.93 -2.44 -14.55
C SER A 91 -9.10 -3.60 -15.52
N GLY A 92 -10.08 -4.43 -15.27
CA GLY A 92 -10.35 -5.63 -16.07
C GLY A 92 -9.57 -6.85 -15.56
N LYS A 93 -9.38 -7.84 -16.42
CA LYS A 93 -8.70 -9.09 -16.04
C LYS A 93 -7.18 -8.88 -15.88
N ILE A 94 -6.60 -9.59 -14.95
CA ILE A 94 -5.15 -9.57 -14.69
C ILE A 94 -4.35 -9.88 -15.96
N ARG A 95 -4.79 -10.87 -16.73
CA ARG A 95 -4.16 -11.25 -18.01
C ARG A 95 -4.10 -10.08 -18.99
N ASP A 96 -5.22 -9.37 -19.15
CA ASP A 96 -5.33 -8.23 -20.08
C ASP A 96 -4.46 -7.07 -19.60
N ALA A 97 -4.40 -6.83 -18.29
CA ALA A 97 -3.56 -5.82 -17.68
C ALA A 97 -2.05 -6.09 -17.94
N ILE A 98 -1.62 -7.33 -17.79
CA ILE A 98 -0.24 -7.74 -18.08
C ILE A 98 0.09 -7.58 -19.57
N GLU A 99 -0.82 -7.95 -20.46
CA GLU A 99 -0.65 -7.75 -21.89
C GLU A 99 -0.57 -6.27 -22.28
N ALA A 100 -1.41 -5.42 -21.69
CA ALA A 100 -1.38 -3.98 -21.88
C ALA A 100 -0.03 -3.38 -21.43
N TYR A 101 0.50 -3.87 -20.32
CA TYR A 101 1.82 -3.49 -19.83
C TYR A 101 2.92 -3.92 -20.83
N LYS A 102 2.90 -5.17 -21.29
CA LYS A 102 3.88 -5.69 -22.29
C LYS A 102 3.87 -4.90 -23.60
N LYS A 103 2.70 -4.41 -23.99
CA LYS A 103 2.52 -3.58 -25.20
C LYS A 103 2.87 -2.10 -24.97
N GLY A 104 3.19 -1.70 -23.73
CA GLY A 104 3.51 -0.30 -23.39
C GLY A 104 2.30 0.64 -23.39
N HIS A 105 1.08 0.10 -23.32
CA HIS A 105 -0.14 0.89 -23.31
C HIS A 105 -0.44 1.55 -21.97
N ILE A 106 0.21 1.10 -20.88
CA ILE A 106 0.05 1.66 -19.54
C ILE A 106 1.41 2.12 -19.03
N GLN A 107 1.42 3.26 -18.34
CA GLN A 107 2.65 3.92 -17.91
C GLN A 107 2.70 4.07 -16.39
N PRO A 108 3.91 4.14 -15.81
CA PRO A 108 4.08 4.38 -14.39
C PRO A 108 3.45 5.69 -13.93
N THR A 109 2.81 5.64 -12.77
CA THR A 109 2.23 6.80 -12.10
C THR A 109 3.28 7.44 -11.20
N SER A 110 3.42 8.75 -11.25
CA SER A 110 4.44 9.50 -10.50
C SER A 110 4.00 9.93 -9.12
N GLN A 111 2.73 9.70 -8.75
CA GLN A 111 2.16 10.15 -7.47
C GLN A 111 0.99 9.26 -7.03
N PRO A 112 0.61 9.28 -5.74
CA PRO A 112 -0.58 8.57 -5.26
C PRO A 112 -1.84 9.06 -5.97
N THR A 113 -2.81 8.15 -6.17
CA THR A 113 -4.05 8.47 -6.91
C THR A 113 -5.26 8.68 -5.99
N VAL A 114 -5.14 8.34 -4.74
CA VAL A 114 -6.20 8.50 -3.72
C VAL A 114 -5.59 8.95 -2.40
N ASP A 115 -6.42 9.60 -1.59
CA ASP A 115 -6.03 10.07 -0.26
C ASP A 115 -5.76 8.92 0.72
N ALA A 116 -5.06 9.22 1.80
CA ALA A 116 -4.87 8.31 2.90
C ALA A 116 -6.24 7.83 3.44
N HIS A 117 -6.34 6.55 3.79
CA HIS A 117 -7.57 5.90 4.28
C HIS A 117 -8.68 5.66 3.23
N TYR A 118 -8.38 5.79 1.95
CA TYR A 118 -9.30 5.40 0.88
C TYR A 118 -9.74 3.93 1.04
N GLY A 119 -11.04 3.70 1.07
CA GLY A 119 -11.63 2.36 1.25
C GLY A 119 -11.97 1.97 2.68
N MET A 120 -11.70 2.82 3.69
CA MET A 120 -12.35 2.70 4.99
C MET A 120 -13.79 3.18 4.84
N GLY A 121 -14.75 2.25 4.95
CA GLY A 121 -16.17 2.54 4.81
C GLY A 121 -16.57 3.72 5.70
N ARG A 122 -17.13 4.74 5.08
CA ARG A 122 -17.88 5.78 5.81
C ARG A 122 -19.05 5.09 6.48
N GLY A 123 -18.97 4.89 7.79
CA GLY A 123 -20.12 4.56 8.60
C GLY A 123 -21.21 5.61 8.36
N MET A 124 -22.41 5.14 7.99
CA MET A 124 -23.59 5.98 7.83
C MET A 124 -23.85 6.74 9.12
N GLY A 125 -23.61 8.05 9.09
CA GLY A 125 -24.15 9.01 10.04
C GLY A 125 -25.07 9.94 9.25
N MET A 126 -26.38 9.74 9.36
CA MET A 126 -27.39 10.71 8.92
C MET A 126 -27.22 12.00 9.71
N GLY A 127 -27.01 13.10 9.02
CA GLY A 127 -27.03 14.44 9.59
C GLY A 127 -27.02 15.46 8.45
N ALA A 128 -28.21 15.99 8.13
CA ALA A 128 -28.38 17.09 7.20
C ALA A 128 -27.69 18.37 7.73
N GLY A 129 -26.87 19.03 6.90
CA GLY A 129 -26.27 20.30 7.23
C GLY A 129 -25.29 20.73 6.14
N THR A 130 -25.76 21.50 5.20
CA THR A 130 -25.02 22.26 4.19
C THR A 130 -23.96 23.15 4.80
N MET A 131 -22.65 22.81 4.60
CA MET A 131 -21.56 23.80 4.52
C MET A 131 -20.37 23.15 3.82
N PRO A 132 -19.66 23.82 2.90
CA PRO A 132 -18.47 23.30 2.26
C PRO A 132 -17.37 23.16 3.31
N PRO A 133 -16.58 22.08 3.30
CA PRO A 133 -15.42 21.97 4.16
C PRO A 133 -14.37 22.97 3.69
N THR A 134 -14.23 24.04 4.45
CA THR A 134 -13.01 24.83 4.44
C THR A 134 -11.88 23.87 4.80
N ALA A 135 -10.88 23.80 3.95
CA ALA A 135 -9.61 23.17 4.24
C ALA A 135 -9.12 23.69 5.60
N GLN A 136 -9.23 22.88 6.64
CA GLN A 136 -8.51 23.11 7.87
C GLN A 136 -7.06 22.74 7.59
N SER A 137 -6.30 23.74 7.15
CA SER A 137 -4.88 23.72 7.30
C SER A 137 -4.59 23.51 8.78
N SER A 138 -4.11 22.32 9.16
CA SER A 138 -3.49 22.12 10.44
C SER A 138 -2.44 23.23 10.59
N SER A 139 -2.54 24.03 11.64
CA SER A 139 -1.57 25.09 11.86
C SER A 139 -0.19 24.44 12.02
N PRO A 140 0.89 25.08 11.55
CA PRO A 140 2.26 24.54 11.67
C PRO A 140 2.63 24.15 13.11
N GLU A 141 1.98 24.75 14.09
CA GLU A 141 2.12 24.43 15.52
C GLU A 141 1.54 23.07 15.90
N GLN A 142 0.40 22.68 15.31
CA GLN A 142 -0.22 21.37 15.56
C GLN A 142 0.57 20.23 14.89
N GLU A 143 1.12 20.47 13.73
CA GLU A 143 2.03 19.51 13.06
C GLU A 143 3.33 19.35 13.84
N LEU A 144 3.88 20.43 14.37
CA LEU A 144 5.09 20.40 15.20
C LEU A 144 4.87 19.64 16.50
N GLU A 145 3.72 19.79 17.12
CA GLU A 145 3.35 19.09 18.35
C GLU A 145 3.11 17.59 18.12
N ALA A 146 2.47 17.23 17.03
CA ALA A 146 2.29 15.85 16.61
C ALA A 146 3.63 15.15 16.28
N LEU A 147 4.53 15.85 15.58
CA LEU A 147 5.87 15.34 15.28
C LEU A 147 6.73 15.18 16.55
N LYS A 148 6.63 16.10 17.51
CA LYS A 148 7.30 15.99 18.81
C LYS A 148 6.81 14.78 19.61
N ALA A 149 5.49 14.56 19.67
CA ALA A 149 4.89 13.41 20.33
C ALA A 149 5.34 12.09 19.70
N GLN A 150 5.38 12.03 18.37
CA GLN A 150 5.82 10.86 17.62
C GLN A 150 7.32 10.58 17.83
N SER A 151 8.15 11.62 17.87
CA SER A 151 9.58 11.52 18.18
C SER A 151 9.82 10.97 19.60
N GLN A 152 9.02 11.40 20.56
CA GLN A 152 9.11 10.94 21.95
C GLN A 152 8.76 9.45 22.09
N VAL A 153 7.72 8.99 21.41
CA VAL A 153 7.33 7.56 21.38
C VAL A 153 8.44 6.73 20.74
N MET A 154 9.02 7.20 19.66
CA MET A 154 10.12 6.52 18.97
C MET A 154 11.38 6.42 19.84
N MET A 155 11.72 7.46 20.59
CA MET A 155 12.83 7.44 21.57
C MET A 155 12.61 6.40 22.68
N LEU A 156 11.38 6.27 23.18
CA LEU A 156 11.05 5.26 24.18
C LEU A 156 11.21 3.84 23.62
N GLN A 157 10.79 3.59 22.37
CA GLN A 157 10.95 2.30 21.72
C GLN A 157 12.44 1.95 21.51
N ILE A 158 13.26 2.92 21.11
CA ILE A 158 14.72 2.72 20.94
C ILE A 158 15.35 2.38 22.29
N SER A 159 14.99 3.08 23.36
CA SER A 159 15.49 2.83 24.70
C SER A 159 15.13 1.44 25.21
N GLU A 160 13.91 0.98 24.95
CA GLU A 160 13.44 -0.36 25.30
C GLU A 160 14.20 -1.46 24.53
N LEU A 161 14.43 -1.24 23.23
CA LEU A 161 15.21 -2.16 22.40
C LEU A 161 16.67 -2.25 22.85
N GLN A 162 17.29 -1.12 23.19
CA GLN A 162 18.68 -1.09 23.73
C GLN A 162 18.78 -1.88 25.05
N ARG A 163 17.83 -1.70 25.96
CA ARG A 163 17.78 -2.45 27.21
C ARG A 163 17.64 -3.96 26.96
N ARG A 164 16.84 -4.34 25.97
CA ARG A 164 16.62 -5.74 25.61
C ARG A 164 17.86 -6.39 24.97
N ILE A 165 18.61 -5.63 24.20
CA ILE A 165 19.89 -6.07 23.65
C ILE A 165 20.90 -6.29 24.79
N GLU A 166 21.01 -5.35 25.74
CA GLU A 166 21.92 -5.45 26.88
C GLU A 166 21.59 -6.63 27.80
N GLU A 167 20.30 -6.96 27.98
CA GLU A 167 19.88 -8.17 28.71
C GLU A 167 20.27 -9.47 28.00
N LEU A 168 20.22 -9.48 26.67
CA LEU A 168 20.61 -10.65 25.88
C LEU A 168 22.12 -10.86 25.83
N GLU A 169 22.90 -9.76 25.82
CA GLU A 169 24.36 -9.81 25.86
C GLU A 169 24.89 -10.30 27.23
N LYS A 170 24.19 -9.97 28.32
CA LYS A 170 24.54 -10.45 29.67
C LYS A 170 24.20 -11.91 29.93
N LYS A 171 23.38 -12.53 29.05
CA LYS A 171 22.99 -13.95 29.15
C LYS A 171 23.89 -14.88 28.34
N LYS A 172 24.90 -14.37 27.68
CA LYS A 172 25.84 -15.14 26.86
C LYS A 172 27.14 -15.38 27.63
#